data_990cb62744a6fdfc27b440c07a26156e
#
_entry.id   990cb62744a6fdfc27b440c07a26156e
#
_cell.length_a   1.000
_cell.length_b   1.000
_cell.length_c   1.000
_cell.angle_alpha   90.00
_cell.angle_beta   90.00
_cell.angle_gamma   90.00
#
_symmetry.space_group_name_H-M   'P 1'
#
loop_
_entity.id
_entity.type
_entity.pdbx_description
1 polymer ?
#
loop_
_entity_poly.entity_id
_entity_poly.type
_entity_poly.pdbx_seq_one_letter_code
_entity_poly.pdbx_strand_id
1 'polypeptide(L)'
;DLAKIYGLQTLLVVTLVLGLYCFIRESRRQAKEKLKWKTYSIFFVVSVLIGGLFALVGQTYQTGADLWQLFAVWTLCQLPFLLLFPNVASALLFATTTNVTFYLFNEQNSYNSMGYAVLINTGFLVVSELFSKTFHDQHWRILPKVFLVLTFASLFGLTVIYDVYFYAYAWGELGRSSLSSLLIAIPALIALYVYHKYRFD
;
A
#
# COMPACT_ATOMS: atom_id res chain seq x y z
N ASP A 1 -18.16 24.26 -5.64
CA ASP A 1 -17.13 23.22 -5.55
C ASP A 1 -15.70 23.70 -5.83
N LEU A 2 -15.50 24.72 -6.66
CA LEU A 2 -14.18 25.34 -6.91
C LEU A 2 -13.53 25.83 -5.59
N ALA A 3 -14.29 26.42 -4.67
CA ALA A 3 -13.78 26.86 -3.38
C ALA A 3 -13.21 25.72 -2.53
N LYS A 4 -13.81 24.52 -2.60
CA LYS A 4 -13.32 23.32 -1.91
C LYS A 4 -11.99 22.84 -2.50
N ILE A 5 -11.86 22.88 -3.82
CA ILE A 5 -10.63 22.50 -4.53
C ILE A 5 -9.51 23.47 -4.16
N TYR A 6 -9.73 24.78 -4.23
CA TYR A 6 -8.73 25.78 -3.85
C TYR A 6 -8.38 25.69 -2.35
N GLY A 7 -9.37 25.44 -1.49
CA GLY A 7 -9.13 25.22 -0.06
C GLY A 7 -8.22 24.01 0.21
N LEU A 8 -8.48 22.88 -0.48
CA LEU A 8 -7.68 21.67 -0.33
C LEU A 8 -6.28 21.83 -0.94
N GLN A 9 -6.16 22.51 -2.09
CA GLN A 9 -4.86 22.81 -2.69
C GLN A 9 -4.01 23.70 -1.75
N THR A 10 -4.62 24.73 -1.17
CA THR A 10 -3.95 25.60 -0.21
C THR A 10 -3.48 24.81 1.01
N LEU A 11 -4.35 23.96 1.56
CA LEU A 11 -4.01 23.10 2.70
C LEU A 11 -2.85 22.16 2.36
N LEU A 12 -2.86 21.55 1.17
CA LEU A 12 -1.79 20.67 0.69
C LEU A 12 -0.46 21.43 0.57
N VAL A 13 -0.46 22.61 -0.05
CA VAL A 13 0.75 23.45 -0.18
C VAL A 13 1.28 23.85 1.18
N VAL A 14 0.43 24.33 2.09
CA VAL A 14 0.83 24.69 3.45
C VAL A 14 1.42 23.50 4.19
N THR A 15 0.80 22.32 4.08
CA THR A 15 1.28 21.09 4.73
C THR A 15 2.62 20.64 4.16
N LEU A 16 2.81 20.74 2.84
CA LEU A 16 4.09 20.46 2.17
C LEU A 16 5.20 21.40 2.65
N VAL A 17 4.93 22.72 2.69
CA VAL A 17 5.89 23.72 3.14
C VAL A 17 6.28 23.48 4.60
N LEU A 18 5.31 23.19 5.47
CA LEU A 18 5.57 22.81 6.86
C LEU A 18 6.39 21.54 6.98
N GLY A 19 6.09 20.52 6.16
CA GLY A 19 6.84 19.26 6.11
C GLY A 19 8.31 19.49 5.71
N LEU A 20 8.53 20.25 4.64
CA LEU A 20 9.87 20.62 4.20
C LEU A 20 10.63 21.45 5.24
N TYR A 21 9.97 22.42 5.87
CA TYR A 21 10.55 23.21 6.94
C TYR A 21 10.96 22.31 8.13
N CYS A 22 10.09 21.42 8.58
CA CYS A 22 10.40 20.47 9.65
C CYS A 22 11.57 19.57 9.28
N PHE A 23 11.60 19.05 8.06
CA PHE A 23 12.67 18.19 7.54
C PHE A 23 14.02 18.92 7.52
N ILE A 24 14.07 20.14 6.97
CA ILE A 24 15.30 20.95 6.92
C ILE A 24 15.79 21.30 8.33
N ARG A 25 14.86 21.67 9.22
CA ARG A 25 15.20 21.99 10.62
C ARG A 25 15.73 20.76 11.37
N GLU A 26 15.14 19.60 11.15
CA GLU A 26 15.56 18.33 11.74
C GLU A 26 16.94 17.92 11.23
N SER A 27 17.15 18.01 9.91
CA SER A 27 18.44 17.71 9.27
C SER A 27 19.56 18.58 9.81
N ARG A 28 19.31 19.86 10.10
CA ARG A 28 20.32 20.79 10.65
C ARG A 28 20.64 20.56 12.12
N ARG A 29 19.72 19.98 12.92
CA ARG A 29 19.88 19.88 14.38
C ARG A 29 20.53 18.61 14.88
N GLN A 30 20.79 17.60 14.05
CA GLN A 30 21.34 16.28 14.45
C GLN A 30 20.64 15.64 15.70
N ALA A 31 19.50 16.14 16.09
CA ALA A 31 18.78 15.74 17.31
C ALA A 31 18.02 14.44 17.06
N LYS A 32 18.55 13.40 17.59
CA LYS A 32 18.49 11.98 17.18
C LYS A 32 17.17 11.24 17.25
N GLU A 33 16.04 11.62 17.80
CA GLU A 33 14.91 10.67 17.81
C GLU A 33 13.49 11.27 17.91
N LYS A 34 13.28 12.35 18.63
CA LYS A 34 11.90 12.81 18.90
C LYS A 34 11.23 13.64 17.80
N LEU A 35 11.99 14.21 16.86
CA LEU A 35 11.42 15.01 15.79
C LEU A 35 11.05 14.19 14.55
N LYS A 36 11.66 13.06 14.33
CA LYS A 36 11.42 12.20 13.14
C LYS A 36 9.96 11.79 12.98
N TRP A 37 9.26 11.45 14.07
CA TRP A 37 7.86 11.04 13.98
C TRP A 37 6.94 12.16 13.48
N LYS A 38 7.20 13.42 13.82
CA LYS A 38 6.42 14.58 13.34
C LYS A 38 6.58 14.75 11.83
N THR A 39 7.80 14.66 11.35
CA THR A 39 8.10 14.73 9.90
C THR A 39 7.41 13.60 9.15
N TYR A 40 7.48 12.37 9.62
CA TYR A 40 6.76 11.23 9.03
C TYR A 40 5.25 11.43 9.02
N SER A 41 4.68 11.94 10.12
CA SER A 41 3.24 12.21 10.21
C SER A 41 2.79 13.29 9.23
N ILE A 42 3.57 14.36 9.05
CA ILE A 42 3.24 15.43 8.10
C ILE A 42 3.23 14.88 6.67
N PHE A 43 4.24 14.13 6.25
CA PHE A 43 4.28 13.57 4.91
C PHE A 43 3.22 12.49 4.68
N PHE A 44 2.82 11.75 5.72
CA PHE A 44 1.66 10.88 5.65
C PHE A 44 0.37 11.68 5.38
N VAL A 45 0.15 12.79 6.10
CA VAL A 45 -0.99 13.69 5.87
C VAL A 45 -0.97 14.25 4.45
N VAL A 46 0.19 14.67 3.95
CA VAL A 46 0.36 15.11 2.55
C VAL A 46 -0.11 14.02 1.57
N SER A 47 0.29 12.78 1.79
CA SER A 47 -0.11 11.65 0.93
C SER A 47 -1.64 11.46 0.92
N VAL A 48 -2.30 11.61 2.07
CA VAL A 48 -3.77 11.55 2.18
C VAL A 48 -4.44 12.73 1.47
N LEU A 49 -3.91 13.96 1.66
CA LEU A 49 -4.45 15.17 1.03
C LEU A 49 -4.37 15.12 -0.51
N ILE A 50 -3.31 14.52 -1.06
CA ILE A 50 -3.18 14.29 -2.51
C ILE A 50 -4.35 13.43 -3.01
N GLY A 51 -4.67 12.34 -2.31
CA GLY A 51 -5.81 11.48 -2.66
C GLY A 51 -7.16 12.21 -2.58
N GLY A 52 -7.36 13.00 -1.51
CA GLY A 52 -8.54 13.84 -1.37
C GLY A 52 -8.68 14.87 -2.50
N LEU A 53 -7.56 15.46 -2.95
CA LEU A 53 -7.55 16.38 -4.08
C LEU A 53 -7.94 15.67 -5.39
N PHE A 54 -7.39 14.49 -5.67
CA PHE A 54 -7.78 13.72 -6.84
C PHE A 54 -9.26 13.33 -6.82
N ALA A 55 -9.78 12.92 -5.67
CA ALA A 55 -11.19 12.59 -5.53
C ALA A 55 -12.09 13.81 -5.81
N LEU A 56 -11.75 14.99 -5.27
CA LEU A 56 -12.50 16.22 -5.53
C LEU A 56 -12.43 16.67 -6.99
N VAL A 57 -11.24 16.61 -7.59
CA VAL A 57 -11.06 16.97 -9.01
C VAL A 57 -11.86 16.01 -9.89
N GLY A 58 -11.77 14.70 -9.65
CA GLY A 58 -12.53 13.71 -10.41
C GLY A 58 -14.05 13.94 -10.33
N GLN A 59 -14.57 14.25 -9.14
CA GLN A 59 -15.98 14.55 -8.94
C GLN A 59 -16.42 15.86 -9.60
N THR A 60 -15.61 16.90 -9.49
CA THR A 60 -15.99 18.25 -9.97
C THR A 60 -15.93 18.37 -11.48
N TYR A 61 -14.92 17.79 -12.09
CA TYR A 61 -14.70 17.95 -13.53
C TYR A 61 -15.28 16.81 -14.37
N GLN A 62 -15.89 15.79 -13.76
CA GLN A 62 -16.42 14.61 -14.47
C GLN A 62 -15.46 14.14 -15.57
N THR A 63 -14.19 13.94 -15.18
CA THR A 63 -13.08 13.74 -16.12
C THR A 63 -13.23 12.52 -17.03
N GLY A 64 -14.28 11.71 -16.84
CA GLY A 64 -14.48 10.45 -17.56
C GLY A 64 -13.42 9.40 -17.27
N ALA A 65 -12.50 9.70 -16.35
CA ALA A 65 -11.48 8.74 -15.92
C ALA A 65 -12.12 7.67 -15.05
N ASP A 66 -11.73 6.42 -15.29
CA ASP A 66 -12.14 5.30 -14.46
C ASP A 66 -11.61 5.42 -13.04
N LEU A 67 -12.38 4.92 -12.07
CA LEU A 67 -12.02 5.01 -10.66
C LEU A 67 -10.63 4.41 -10.37
N TRP A 68 -10.27 3.30 -11.02
CA TRP A 68 -8.98 2.66 -10.85
C TRP A 68 -7.81 3.54 -11.28
N GLN A 69 -7.98 4.38 -12.32
CA GLN A 69 -6.94 5.30 -12.80
C GLN A 69 -6.62 6.35 -11.75
N LEU A 70 -7.64 6.86 -11.07
CA LEU A 70 -7.48 7.82 -9.98
C LEU A 70 -6.66 7.21 -8.82
N PHE A 71 -7.01 5.99 -8.41
CA PHE A 71 -6.26 5.28 -7.36
C PHE A 71 -4.84 4.93 -7.82
N ALA A 72 -4.63 4.59 -9.11
CA ALA A 72 -3.31 4.32 -9.67
C ALA A 72 -2.39 5.55 -9.58
N VAL A 73 -2.88 6.72 -10.03
CA VAL A 73 -2.11 7.97 -9.95
C VAL A 73 -1.84 8.35 -8.49
N TRP A 74 -2.82 8.19 -7.61
CA TRP A 74 -2.62 8.44 -6.17
C TRP A 74 -1.54 7.52 -5.58
N THR A 75 -1.57 6.23 -5.89
CA THR A 75 -0.54 5.26 -5.48
C THR A 75 0.85 5.67 -5.98
N LEU A 76 0.97 6.07 -7.24
CA LEU A 76 2.24 6.56 -7.78
C LEU A 76 2.76 7.81 -7.06
N CYS A 77 1.86 8.74 -6.71
CA CYS A 77 2.22 9.94 -5.94
C CYS A 77 2.67 9.64 -4.50
N GLN A 78 2.29 8.49 -3.94
CA GLN A 78 2.72 8.07 -2.60
C GLN A 78 4.14 7.49 -2.58
N LEU A 79 4.63 6.95 -3.71
CA LEU A 79 5.94 6.29 -3.78
C LEU A 79 7.10 7.16 -3.25
N PRO A 80 7.26 8.43 -3.65
CA PRO A 80 8.34 9.28 -3.12
C PRO A 80 8.29 9.41 -1.60
N PHE A 81 7.07 9.54 -1.03
CA PHE A 81 6.89 9.69 0.42
C PHE A 81 7.18 8.39 1.17
N LEU A 82 6.79 7.25 0.61
CA LEU A 82 7.12 5.94 1.19
C LEU A 82 8.63 5.67 1.15
N LEU A 83 9.31 6.04 0.05
CA LEU A 83 10.74 5.81 -0.11
C LEU A 83 11.58 6.73 0.76
N LEU A 84 11.20 8.00 0.89
CA LEU A 84 11.93 8.99 1.69
C LEU A 84 11.61 8.91 3.18
N PHE A 85 10.37 8.56 3.52
CA PHE A 85 9.85 8.56 4.88
C PHE A 85 9.13 7.25 5.23
N PRO A 86 9.85 6.10 5.19
CA PRO A 86 9.24 4.79 5.43
C PRO A 86 8.68 4.70 6.85
N ASN A 87 7.37 4.49 6.95
CA ASN A 87 6.67 4.27 8.21
C ASN A 87 5.47 3.34 8.00
N VAL A 88 4.94 2.80 9.10
CA VAL A 88 3.82 1.85 9.06
C VAL A 88 2.58 2.43 8.38
N ALA A 89 2.22 3.67 8.72
CA ALA A 89 1.01 4.31 8.18
C ALA A 89 1.11 4.53 6.67
N SER A 90 2.27 5.02 6.17
CA SER A 90 2.50 5.20 4.73
C SER A 90 2.54 3.86 3.99
N ALA A 91 3.11 2.80 4.59
CA ALA A 91 3.13 1.47 4.00
C ALA A 91 1.71 0.88 3.90
N LEU A 92 0.90 1.01 4.94
CA LEU A 92 -0.50 0.58 4.94
C LEU A 92 -1.34 1.35 3.92
N LEU A 93 -1.19 2.68 3.86
CA LEU A 93 -1.89 3.49 2.89
C LEU A 93 -1.52 3.08 1.46
N PHE A 94 -0.23 2.95 1.17
CA PHE A 94 0.27 2.52 -0.14
C PHE A 94 -0.22 1.13 -0.53
N ALA A 95 -0.17 0.16 0.39
CA ALA A 95 -0.68 -1.18 0.14
C ALA A 95 -2.19 -1.17 -0.12
N THR A 96 -2.95 -0.42 0.68
CA THR A 96 -4.41 -0.31 0.51
C THR A 96 -4.76 0.31 -0.82
N THR A 97 -4.17 1.45 -1.19
CA THR A 97 -4.45 2.11 -2.47
C THR A 97 -4.06 1.25 -3.66
N THR A 98 -2.93 0.54 -3.59
CA THR A 98 -2.53 -0.41 -4.65
C THR A 98 -3.53 -1.56 -4.78
N ASN A 99 -3.91 -2.20 -3.67
CA ASN A 99 -4.88 -3.30 -3.71
C ASN A 99 -6.25 -2.83 -4.24
N VAL A 100 -6.72 -1.63 -3.84
CA VAL A 100 -7.95 -1.02 -4.36
C VAL A 100 -7.83 -0.75 -5.87
N THR A 101 -6.70 -0.22 -6.32
CA THR A 101 -6.45 0.00 -7.76
C THR A 101 -6.62 -1.28 -8.55
N PHE A 102 -5.97 -2.36 -8.13
CA PHE A 102 -6.05 -3.65 -8.82
C PHE A 102 -7.43 -4.28 -8.71
N TYR A 103 -8.10 -4.15 -7.56
CA TYR A 103 -9.47 -4.63 -7.41
C TYR A 103 -10.40 -3.95 -8.41
N LEU A 104 -10.41 -2.63 -8.49
CA LEU A 104 -11.27 -1.86 -9.39
C LEU A 104 -10.94 -2.14 -10.86
N PHE A 105 -9.64 -2.25 -11.20
CA PHE A 105 -9.21 -2.61 -12.55
C PHE A 105 -9.72 -4.00 -12.97
N ASN A 106 -9.63 -4.99 -12.08
CA ASN A 106 -10.08 -6.34 -12.36
C ASN A 106 -11.60 -6.47 -12.42
N GLU A 107 -12.33 -5.73 -11.56
CA GLU A 107 -13.78 -5.69 -11.59
C GLU A 107 -14.29 -5.19 -12.95
N GLN A 108 -13.69 -4.16 -13.48
CA GLN A 108 -14.04 -3.61 -14.80
C GLN A 108 -13.72 -4.58 -15.94
N ASN A 109 -12.67 -5.40 -15.82
CA ASN A 109 -12.23 -6.33 -16.85
C ASN A 109 -12.69 -7.78 -16.62
N SER A 110 -13.58 -8.03 -15.66
CA SER A 110 -14.14 -9.37 -15.34
C SER A 110 -13.08 -10.42 -14.96
N TYR A 111 -11.93 -10.01 -14.41
CA TYR A 111 -10.90 -10.92 -13.92
C TYR A 111 -11.10 -11.27 -12.43
N ASN A 112 -10.62 -12.43 -12.03
CA ASN A 112 -10.67 -12.92 -10.64
C ASN A 112 -9.71 -12.09 -9.74
N SER A 113 -10.25 -11.10 -9.02
CA SER A 113 -9.47 -10.05 -8.33
C SER A 113 -8.69 -10.52 -7.09
N MET A 114 -9.11 -11.62 -6.44
CA MET A 114 -8.60 -11.97 -5.11
C MET A 114 -7.19 -12.54 -5.07
N GLY A 115 -6.80 -13.33 -6.08
CA GLY A 115 -5.45 -13.87 -6.19
C GLY A 115 -4.38 -12.78 -6.36
N TYR A 116 -4.75 -11.66 -6.98
CA TYR A 116 -3.83 -10.55 -7.20
C TYR A 116 -3.42 -9.84 -5.91
N ALA A 117 -4.32 -9.71 -4.92
CA ALA A 117 -3.98 -9.09 -3.64
C ALA A 117 -2.85 -9.83 -2.92
N VAL A 118 -2.87 -11.17 -2.96
CA VAL A 118 -1.80 -12.00 -2.40
C VAL A 118 -0.48 -11.78 -3.14
N LEU A 119 -0.51 -11.78 -4.47
CA LEU A 119 0.69 -11.57 -5.30
C LEU A 119 1.29 -10.18 -5.09
N ILE A 120 0.47 -9.14 -5.04
CA ILE A 120 0.89 -7.75 -4.82
C ILE A 120 1.54 -7.60 -3.45
N ASN A 121 0.88 -8.07 -2.39
CA ASN A 121 1.41 -7.96 -1.03
C ASN A 121 2.69 -8.79 -0.86
N THR A 122 2.79 -9.96 -1.50
CA THR A 122 4.01 -10.77 -1.53
C THR A 122 5.13 -10.07 -2.31
N GLY A 123 4.81 -9.44 -3.44
CA GLY A 123 5.77 -8.63 -4.20
C GLY A 123 6.32 -7.48 -3.36
N PHE A 124 5.47 -6.77 -2.63
CA PHE A 124 5.90 -5.72 -1.70
C PHE A 124 6.75 -6.27 -0.56
N LEU A 125 6.41 -7.45 -0.03
CA LEU A 125 7.24 -8.11 0.98
C LEU A 125 8.65 -8.37 0.45
N VAL A 126 8.78 -8.98 -0.73
CA VAL A 126 10.07 -9.29 -1.34
C VAL A 126 10.87 -8.01 -1.62
N VAL A 127 10.23 -7.00 -2.24
CA VAL A 127 10.88 -5.71 -2.55
C VAL A 127 11.33 -5.02 -1.27
N SER A 128 10.48 -4.93 -0.25
CA SER A 128 10.81 -4.29 1.03
C SER A 128 11.94 -5.02 1.77
N GLU A 129 12.00 -6.35 1.65
CA GLU A 129 13.08 -7.15 2.21
C GLU A 129 14.43 -6.88 1.52
N LEU A 130 14.43 -6.75 0.19
CA LEU A 130 15.62 -6.37 -0.58
C LEU A 130 16.10 -4.96 -0.20
N PHE A 131 15.17 -4.00 -0.11
CA PHE A 131 15.49 -2.63 0.29
C PHE A 131 15.98 -2.56 1.74
N SER A 132 15.43 -3.34 2.66
CA SER A 132 15.88 -3.36 4.06
C SER A 132 17.30 -3.88 4.23
N LYS A 133 17.76 -4.74 3.34
CA LYS A 133 19.16 -5.22 3.29
C LYS A 133 20.12 -4.18 2.74
N THR A 134 19.65 -3.40 1.75
CA THR A 134 20.48 -2.40 1.07
C THR A 134 20.63 -1.14 1.92
N PHE A 135 19.54 -0.70 2.52
CA PHE A 135 19.48 0.49 3.39
C PHE A 135 19.53 0.03 4.85
N HIS A 136 20.68 0.14 5.51
CA HIS A 136 20.90 -0.26 6.91
C HIS A 136 20.15 0.61 7.95
N ASP A 137 19.20 1.45 7.53
CA ASP A 137 18.42 2.31 8.43
C ASP A 137 17.30 1.50 9.09
N GLN A 138 17.11 1.70 10.42
CA GLN A 138 16.06 1.02 11.21
C GLN A 138 14.65 1.24 10.67
N HIS A 139 14.38 2.38 10.01
CA HIS A 139 13.07 2.70 9.46
C HIS A 139 12.69 1.77 8.29
N TRP A 140 13.65 1.34 7.48
CA TRP A 140 13.41 0.38 6.40
C TRP A 140 13.09 -1.02 6.90
N ARG A 141 13.56 -1.41 8.08
CA ARG A 141 13.31 -2.73 8.68
C ARG A 141 11.85 -2.93 9.13
N ILE A 142 11.07 -1.86 9.22
CA ILE A 142 9.65 -1.97 9.60
C ILE A 142 8.77 -2.39 8.43
N LEU A 143 9.13 -2.02 7.19
CA LEU A 143 8.34 -2.29 6.00
C LEU A 143 8.13 -3.79 5.73
N PRO A 144 9.16 -4.65 5.76
CA PRO A 144 8.95 -6.10 5.58
C PRO A 144 8.00 -6.70 6.60
N LYS A 145 8.00 -6.21 7.84
CA LYS A 145 7.09 -6.68 8.89
C LYS A 145 5.64 -6.31 8.58
N VAL A 146 5.41 -5.09 8.11
CA VAL A 146 4.08 -4.62 7.69
C VAL A 146 3.57 -5.45 6.50
N PHE A 147 4.38 -5.59 5.46
CA PHE A 147 3.99 -6.36 4.28
C PHE A 147 3.87 -7.86 4.55
N LEU A 148 4.62 -8.40 5.51
CA LEU A 148 4.45 -9.76 5.98
C LEU A 148 3.06 -9.98 6.59
N VAL A 149 2.61 -9.07 7.48
CA VAL A 149 1.27 -9.13 8.07
C VAL A 149 0.20 -9.01 6.98
N LEU A 150 0.37 -8.09 6.03
CA LEU A 150 -0.58 -7.92 4.92
C LEU A 150 -0.63 -9.14 4.00
N THR A 151 0.51 -9.79 3.74
CA THR A 151 0.57 -11.04 2.98
C THR A 151 -0.21 -12.16 3.70
N PHE A 152 0.00 -12.33 5.00
CA PHE A 152 -0.77 -13.32 5.78
C PHE A 152 -2.26 -12.98 5.83
N ALA A 153 -2.62 -11.70 6.00
CA ALA A 153 -4.01 -11.28 6.00
C ALA A 153 -4.69 -11.52 4.64
N SER A 154 -3.99 -11.25 3.54
CA SER A 154 -4.53 -11.52 2.19
C SER A 154 -4.62 -13.01 1.89
N LEU A 155 -3.66 -13.84 2.34
CA LEU A 155 -3.73 -15.30 2.26
C LEU A 155 -4.92 -15.85 3.05
N PHE A 156 -5.10 -15.39 4.29
CA PHE A 156 -6.22 -15.78 5.12
C PHE A 156 -7.57 -15.39 4.48
N GLY A 157 -7.68 -14.15 3.99
CA GLY A 157 -8.87 -13.69 3.27
C GLY A 157 -9.16 -14.54 2.04
N LEU A 158 -8.14 -14.89 1.26
CA LEU A 158 -8.28 -15.74 0.08
C LEU A 158 -8.77 -17.14 0.45
N THR A 159 -8.20 -17.78 1.51
CA THR A 159 -8.62 -19.12 1.94
C THR A 159 -10.05 -19.12 2.45
N VAL A 160 -10.44 -18.16 3.30
CA VAL A 160 -11.82 -18.06 3.80
C VAL A 160 -12.83 -17.88 2.67
N ILE A 161 -12.51 -17.03 1.70
CA ILE A 161 -13.42 -16.80 0.58
C ILE A 161 -13.44 -18.01 -0.35
N TYR A 162 -12.30 -18.66 -0.57
CA TYR A 162 -12.23 -19.88 -1.37
C TYR A 162 -13.08 -21.00 -0.75
N ASP A 163 -13.03 -21.17 0.57
CA ASP A 163 -13.85 -22.14 1.28
C ASP A 163 -15.34 -21.80 1.16
N VAL A 164 -15.73 -20.55 1.33
CA VAL A 164 -17.13 -20.12 1.18
C VAL A 164 -17.62 -20.33 -0.26
N TYR A 165 -16.81 -20.00 -1.27
CA TYR A 165 -17.15 -20.26 -2.68
C TYR A 165 -17.18 -21.74 -3.01
N PHE A 166 -16.24 -22.52 -2.47
CA PHE A 166 -16.18 -23.97 -2.69
C PHE A 166 -17.43 -24.65 -2.14
N TYR A 167 -17.86 -24.32 -0.93
CA TYR A 167 -19.10 -24.86 -0.36
C TYR A 167 -20.35 -24.41 -1.12
N ALA A 168 -20.36 -23.21 -1.70
CA ALA A 168 -21.51 -22.70 -2.44
C ALA A 168 -21.62 -23.27 -3.89
N TYR A 169 -20.51 -23.66 -4.52
CA TYR A 169 -20.45 -24.01 -5.94
C TYR A 169 -19.76 -25.36 -6.24
N ALA A 170 -19.37 -26.14 -5.22
CA ALA A 170 -18.48 -27.31 -5.36
C ALA A 170 -19.06 -28.52 -6.11
N TRP A 171 -20.23 -28.44 -6.66
CA TRP A 171 -20.83 -29.58 -7.39
C TRP A 171 -20.58 -29.53 -8.91
N GLY A 172 -19.80 -28.57 -9.43
CA GLY A 172 -19.70 -28.36 -10.89
C GLY A 172 -18.32 -28.42 -11.55
N GLU A 173 -17.19 -28.10 -10.92
CA GLU A 173 -15.90 -28.03 -11.63
C GLU A 173 -14.69 -28.48 -10.81
N LEU A 174 -14.32 -29.74 -10.94
CA LEU A 174 -13.12 -30.33 -10.33
C LEU A 174 -11.79 -29.97 -11.05
N GLY A 175 -11.80 -29.13 -12.08
CA GLY A 175 -10.66 -28.98 -13.01
C GLY A 175 -9.73 -27.76 -12.77
N ARG A 176 -10.09 -26.79 -11.91
CA ARG A 176 -9.29 -25.55 -11.72
C ARG A 176 -8.39 -25.52 -10.48
N SER A 177 -8.24 -26.65 -9.79
CA SER A 177 -7.61 -26.68 -8.45
C SER A 177 -6.08 -26.56 -8.43
N SER A 178 -5.35 -26.81 -9.52
CA SER A 178 -3.88 -26.85 -9.48
C SER A 178 -3.21 -25.48 -9.55
N LEU A 179 -3.73 -24.55 -10.35
CA LEU A 179 -3.18 -23.20 -10.46
C LEU A 179 -3.46 -22.35 -9.21
N SER A 180 -4.65 -22.52 -8.60
CA SER A 180 -5.01 -21.82 -7.38
C SER A 180 -4.17 -22.25 -6.18
N SER A 181 -3.84 -23.54 -6.08
CA SER A 181 -2.97 -24.04 -5.00
C SER A 181 -1.54 -23.50 -5.08
N LEU A 182 -0.99 -23.34 -6.28
CA LEU A 182 0.33 -22.73 -6.49
C LEU A 182 0.35 -21.23 -6.14
N LEU A 183 -0.71 -20.50 -6.48
CA LEU A 183 -0.87 -19.06 -6.14
C LEU A 183 -0.95 -18.82 -4.63
N ILE A 184 -1.35 -19.82 -3.85
CA ILE A 184 -1.36 -19.75 -2.38
C ILE A 184 -0.05 -20.28 -1.80
N ALA A 185 0.47 -21.41 -2.31
CA ALA A 185 1.63 -22.08 -1.74
C ALA A 185 2.92 -21.24 -1.85
N ILE A 186 3.19 -20.63 -3.01
CA ILE A 186 4.40 -19.83 -3.21
C ILE A 186 4.46 -18.60 -2.28
N PRO A 187 3.42 -17.75 -2.23
CA PRO A 187 3.38 -16.64 -1.28
C PRO A 187 3.47 -17.08 0.19
N ALA A 188 2.81 -18.18 0.57
CA ALA A 188 2.89 -18.72 1.92
C ALA A 188 4.31 -19.16 2.29
N LEU A 189 5.02 -19.84 1.40
CA LEU A 189 6.42 -20.24 1.60
C LEU A 189 7.34 -19.02 1.73
N ILE A 190 7.16 -17.99 0.91
CA ILE A 190 7.93 -16.75 1.00
C ILE A 190 7.66 -16.06 2.33
N ALA A 191 6.39 -15.93 2.73
CA ALA A 191 6.02 -15.32 3.99
C ALA A 191 6.57 -16.08 5.21
N LEU A 192 6.52 -17.42 5.18
CA LEU A 192 7.10 -18.27 6.23
C LEU A 192 8.63 -18.13 6.29
N TYR A 193 9.31 -18.10 5.15
CA TYR A 193 10.76 -17.90 5.11
C TYR A 193 11.16 -16.55 5.73
N VAL A 194 10.46 -15.46 5.35
CA VAL A 194 10.73 -14.13 5.90
C VAL A 194 10.40 -14.08 7.38
N TYR A 195 9.25 -14.68 7.81
CA TYR A 195 8.89 -14.78 9.22
C TYR A 195 9.94 -15.52 10.05
N HIS A 196 10.42 -16.67 9.57
CA HIS A 196 11.45 -17.45 10.26
C HIS A 196 12.72 -16.64 10.46
N LYS A 197 13.14 -15.90 9.42
CA LYS A 197 14.30 -15.02 9.47
C LYS A 197 14.16 -13.94 10.57
N TYR A 198 12.99 -13.29 10.68
CA TYR A 198 12.77 -12.23 11.69
C TYR A 198 12.54 -12.74 13.11
N ARG A 199 12.27 -14.03 13.28
CA ARG A 199 12.12 -14.65 14.60
C ARG A 199 13.46 -15.03 15.25
N PHE A 200 14.47 -15.31 14.45
CA PHE A 200 15.76 -15.84 14.92
C PHE A 200 16.92 -14.85 14.78
N ASP A 201 16.72 -13.69 14.18
CA ASP A 201 17.61 -12.53 14.19
C ASP A 201 17.11 -11.47 15.21
#